data_8e8bbfe55d2034254b3d622d9a07d849
#
_entry.id   8e8bbfe55d2034254b3d622d9a07d849
#
_cell.length_a   1.000
_cell.length_b   1.000
_cell.length_c   1.000
_cell.angle_alpha   90.00
_cell.angle_beta   90.00
_cell.angle_gamma   90.00
#
_symmetry.space_group_name_H-M   'P 1'
#
loop_
_entity.id
_entity.type
_entity.pdbx_description
1 polymer ?
#
loop_
_entity_poly.entity_id
_entity_poly.type
_entity_poly.pdbx_seq_one_letter_code
_entity_poly.pdbx_strand_id
1 'polypeptide(L)'
;MHLSVLLATVVSLAAADWPQWRGPNRDGHAPANSKLISKVPEQPKVVWKIKAGAGLASPIVAGNKVIHFDAANKKETLHALNRETGEKIWSAAIDEPFHDNQGPDGPRCTPLVDGDRVYAVSCRGRLVCLNLNDGKELWSKSYTEDFGAIFIGEKGNMPGAGRHGNNGTPLIVGDRLYACAGGTDGAGVVCLNKNDGKVIWKSQDDQAAYAPPMLAKLGGVEQLVCFMVDGVIALDPEKGDLFWRVPIKTAYGRHVAAPVWHNDVVVVSSHQAGLIGTKVTGKKGEQAWVSKESAINTASPVSVGGHLYGLGPRKNLICVEIATGKQTWSQDGYFQSSADKAYGGFLVIGNNILCLTDTGSLVMFAANPKEFKEIGQTQVCGVNWCNPAYADGRLYLRDGNKGPGELMCLDLSGE
;
A
#
# COMPACT_ATOMS: atom_id res chain seq x y z
N MET A 1 -36.27 6.69 -50.52
CA MET A 1 -35.03 6.10 -50.04
C MET A 1 -34.63 6.83 -48.76
N HIS A 2 -34.88 6.26 -47.57
CA HIS A 2 -34.46 6.83 -46.30
C HIS A 2 -33.13 6.19 -45.90
N LEU A 3 -32.09 7.01 -45.88
CA LEU A 3 -30.77 6.63 -45.44
C LEU A 3 -30.76 6.69 -43.89
N SER A 4 -30.82 5.55 -43.21
CA SER A 4 -30.62 5.48 -41.78
C SER A 4 -29.13 5.51 -41.49
N VAL A 5 -28.67 6.61 -40.94
CA VAL A 5 -27.27 6.73 -40.41
C VAL A 5 -27.25 6.04 -39.03
N LEU A 6 -26.62 4.86 -38.96
CA LEU A 6 -26.30 4.24 -37.69
C LEU A 6 -25.14 5.05 -37.04
N LEU A 7 -25.44 5.83 -35.99
CA LEU A 7 -24.44 6.37 -35.11
C LEU A 7 -23.88 5.23 -34.26
N ALA A 8 -22.70 4.75 -34.58
CA ALA A 8 -21.94 3.87 -33.69
C ALA A 8 -21.46 4.69 -32.47
N THR A 9 -22.09 4.53 -31.32
CA THR A 9 -21.58 5.04 -30.05
C THR A 9 -20.31 4.27 -29.72
N VAL A 10 -19.16 4.88 -29.91
CA VAL A 10 -17.90 4.38 -29.36
C VAL A 10 -17.98 4.55 -27.85
N VAL A 11 -18.28 3.47 -27.13
CA VAL A 11 -18.11 3.42 -25.69
C VAL A 11 -16.61 3.40 -25.44
N SER A 12 -16.05 4.57 -25.18
CA SER A 12 -14.69 4.67 -24.66
C SER A 12 -14.69 3.99 -23.28
N LEU A 13 -14.16 2.80 -23.19
CA LEU A 13 -13.84 2.18 -21.90
C LEU A 13 -12.90 3.14 -21.19
N ALA A 14 -13.30 3.67 -20.04
CA ALA A 14 -12.42 4.48 -19.23
C ALA A 14 -11.16 3.65 -18.91
N ALA A 15 -10.00 4.27 -19.09
CA ALA A 15 -8.72 3.63 -18.80
C ALA A 15 -8.72 3.14 -17.34
N ALA A 16 -8.16 1.97 -17.10
CA ALA A 16 -8.06 1.44 -15.75
C ALA A 16 -7.15 2.33 -14.90
N ASP A 17 -7.57 2.59 -13.66
CA ASP A 17 -6.86 3.42 -12.69
C ASP A 17 -6.24 2.56 -11.58
N TRP A 18 -5.21 3.13 -10.94
CA TRP A 18 -4.57 2.62 -9.73
C TRP A 18 -4.49 3.75 -8.70
N PRO A 19 -5.67 4.19 -8.16
CA PRO A 19 -5.82 5.51 -7.54
C PRO A 19 -5.27 5.61 -6.12
N GLN A 20 -4.79 4.51 -5.56
CA GLN A 20 -4.25 4.44 -4.21
C GLN A 20 -3.27 3.29 -4.05
N TRP A 21 -2.65 3.20 -2.87
CA TRP A 21 -1.74 2.13 -2.50
C TRP A 21 -2.37 0.75 -2.74
N ARG A 22 -1.66 -0.08 -3.53
CA ARG A 22 -2.07 -1.42 -3.96
C ARG A 22 -3.41 -1.48 -4.71
N GLY A 23 -3.73 -0.43 -5.47
CA GLY A 23 -4.85 -0.41 -6.42
C GLY A 23 -6.21 -0.08 -5.81
N PRO A 24 -7.28 -0.17 -6.62
CA PRO A 24 -8.60 0.34 -6.22
C PRO A 24 -9.17 -0.33 -4.97
N ASN A 25 -8.86 -1.60 -4.74
CA ASN A 25 -9.34 -2.36 -3.58
C ASN A 25 -8.28 -2.51 -2.47
N ARG A 26 -7.08 -1.92 -2.61
CA ARG A 26 -5.94 -2.00 -1.68
C ARG A 26 -5.41 -3.43 -1.47
N ASP A 27 -5.76 -4.36 -2.33
CA ASP A 27 -5.45 -5.80 -2.24
C ASP A 27 -4.33 -6.26 -3.20
N GLY A 28 -3.86 -5.35 -4.08
CA GLY A 28 -2.83 -5.64 -5.07
C GLY A 28 -3.35 -6.28 -6.35
N HIS A 29 -4.68 -6.42 -6.50
CA HIS A 29 -5.26 -6.97 -7.72
C HIS A 29 -5.39 -5.91 -8.81
N ALA A 30 -5.00 -6.28 -10.04
CA ALA A 30 -5.25 -5.46 -11.21
C ALA A 30 -6.76 -5.22 -11.39
N PRO A 31 -7.18 -3.98 -11.74
CA PRO A 31 -8.57 -3.68 -12.02
C PRO A 31 -9.16 -4.62 -13.05
N ALA A 32 -10.44 -5.00 -12.88
CA ALA A 32 -11.11 -5.96 -13.76
C ALA A 32 -11.19 -5.50 -15.23
N ASN A 33 -11.19 -4.18 -15.47
CA ASN A 33 -11.18 -3.57 -16.79
C ASN A 33 -9.77 -3.28 -17.33
N SER A 34 -8.72 -3.69 -16.61
CA SER A 34 -7.33 -3.50 -17.03
C SER A 34 -6.92 -4.52 -18.09
N LYS A 35 -6.10 -4.11 -19.05
CA LYS A 35 -5.44 -5.05 -19.98
C LYS A 35 -4.60 -6.02 -19.15
N LEU A 36 -4.87 -7.32 -19.28
CA LEU A 36 -4.12 -8.37 -18.58
C LEU A 36 -2.92 -8.81 -19.43
N ILE A 37 -1.81 -9.11 -18.75
CA ILE A 37 -0.64 -9.74 -19.36
C ILE A 37 -0.55 -11.20 -18.91
N SER A 38 -0.15 -12.08 -19.82
CA SER A 38 0.02 -13.52 -19.54
C SER A 38 1.48 -13.90 -19.20
N LYS A 39 2.43 -13.06 -19.57
CA LYS A 39 3.87 -13.20 -19.29
C LYS A 39 4.52 -11.81 -19.20
N VAL A 40 5.67 -11.74 -18.58
CA VAL A 40 6.53 -10.53 -18.59
C VAL A 40 7.31 -10.54 -19.92
N PRO A 41 7.36 -9.42 -20.67
CA PRO A 41 8.24 -9.28 -21.84
C PRO A 41 9.72 -9.42 -21.42
N GLU A 42 10.55 -10.00 -22.27
CA GLU A 42 12.00 -10.09 -22.02
C GLU A 42 12.65 -8.69 -21.89
N GLN A 43 12.17 -7.74 -22.67
CA GLN A 43 12.59 -6.33 -22.63
C GLN A 43 11.36 -5.43 -22.66
N PRO A 44 10.81 -5.05 -21.48
CA PRO A 44 9.71 -4.13 -21.41
C PRO A 44 10.07 -2.76 -22.02
N LYS A 45 9.19 -2.21 -22.85
CA LYS A 45 9.39 -0.91 -23.45
C LYS A 45 9.27 0.18 -22.40
N VAL A 46 10.30 1.01 -22.26
CA VAL A 46 10.23 2.23 -21.45
C VAL A 46 9.41 3.26 -22.19
N VAL A 47 8.22 3.61 -21.67
CA VAL A 47 7.36 4.65 -22.24
C VAL A 47 7.93 6.03 -21.92
N TRP A 48 8.25 6.24 -20.64
CA TRP A 48 8.97 7.41 -20.15
C TRP A 48 9.69 7.09 -18.84
N LYS A 49 10.68 7.92 -18.53
CA LYS A 49 11.48 7.85 -17.30
C LYS A 49 11.93 9.25 -16.90
N ILE A 50 11.80 9.56 -15.60
CA ILE A 50 12.19 10.84 -15.03
C ILE A 50 12.96 10.64 -13.72
N LYS A 51 13.73 11.65 -13.33
CA LYS A 51 14.38 11.69 -12.01
C LYS A 51 13.34 11.91 -10.91
N ALA A 52 13.47 11.20 -9.81
CA ALA A 52 12.66 11.33 -8.60
C ALA A 52 13.55 11.65 -7.40
N GLY A 53 13.03 12.40 -6.45
CA GLY A 53 13.66 12.68 -5.16
C GLY A 53 13.72 11.46 -4.25
N ALA A 54 14.11 11.60 -2.98
CA ALA A 54 14.15 10.53 -2.00
C ALA A 54 12.74 10.16 -1.50
N GLY A 55 12.55 8.97 -0.93
CA GLY A 55 11.28 8.51 -0.34
C GLY A 55 10.93 7.07 -0.74
N LEU A 56 9.90 6.52 -0.12
CA LEU A 56 9.39 5.16 -0.38
C LEU A 56 7.90 5.13 -0.82
N ALA A 57 7.29 6.30 -1.02
CA ALA A 57 5.92 6.38 -1.50
C ALA A 57 5.80 5.77 -2.90
N SER A 58 4.82 4.91 -3.10
CA SER A 58 4.53 4.29 -4.39
C SER A 58 3.84 5.30 -5.33
N PRO A 59 4.07 5.22 -6.65
CA PRO A 59 3.27 5.98 -7.59
C PRO A 59 1.84 5.46 -7.65
N ILE A 60 0.90 6.34 -8.02
CA ILE A 60 -0.49 5.98 -8.30
C ILE A 60 -0.95 6.59 -9.63
N VAL A 61 -1.99 6.03 -10.21
CA VAL A 61 -2.53 6.44 -11.52
C VAL A 61 -4.00 6.79 -11.37
N ALA A 62 -4.38 7.99 -11.80
CA ALA A 62 -5.77 8.47 -11.78
C ALA A 62 -6.06 9.28 -13.05
N GLY A 63 -6.94 8.75 -13.91
CA GLY A 63 -7.26 9.33 -15.20
C GLY A 63 -6.01 9.54 -16.06
N ASN A 64 -5.77 10.77 -16.47
CA ASN A 64 -4.60 11.15 -17.28
C ASN A 64 -3.36 11.54 -16.43
N LYS A 65 -3.36 11.26 -15.14
CA LYS A 65 -2.29 11.67 -14.22
C LYS A 65 -1.61 10.48 -13.54
N VAL A 66 -0.31 10.61 -13.33
CA VAL A 66 0.46 9.84 -12.36
C VAL A 66 0.78 10.76 -11.20
N ILE A 67 0.42 10.35 -9.98
CA ILE A 67 0.74 11.08 -8.77
C ILE A 67 1.95 10.42 -8.11
N HIS A 68 2.94 11.23 -7.82
CA HIS A 68 4.19 10.81 -7.20
C HIS A 68 4.53 11.71 -6.02
N PHE A 69 5.05 11.13 -4.94
CA PHE A 69 5.38 11.83 -3.72
C PHE A 69 6.84 11.52 -3.34
N ASP A 70 7.67 12.55 -3.29
CA ASP A 70 9.10 12.41 -2.99
C ASP A 70 9.64 13.57 -2.15
N ALA A 71 10.91 13.50 -1.78
CA ALA A 71 11.61 14.56 -1.10
C ALA A 71 12.80 15.05 -1.96
N ALA A 72 12.76 16.33 -2.29
CA ALA A 72 13.85 17.05 -2.95
C ALA A 72 13.93 18.47 -2.40
N ASN A 73 15.12 19.06 -2.43
CA ASN A 73 15.35 20.44 -1.99
C ASN A 73 14.80 20.74 -0.57
N LYS A 74 14.96 19.80 0.37
CA LYS A 74 14.47 19.88 1.75
C LYS A 74 12.94 20.04 1.88
N LYS A 75 12.19 19.52 0.93
CA LYS A 75 10.72 19.48 0.98
C LYS A 75 10.21 18.13 0.53
N GLU A 76 9.24 17.59 1.25
CA GLU A 76 8.37 16.54 0.76
C GLU A 76 7.37 17.17 -0.21
N THR A 77 7.37 16.72 -1.45
CA THR A 77 6.63 17.34 -2.55
C THR A 77 5.78 16.33 -3.29
N LEU A 78 4.50 16.64 -3.41
CA LEU A 78 3.57 15.87 -4.25
C LEU A 78 3.60 16.42 -5.67
N HIS A 79 3.69 15.53 -6.66
CA HIS A 79 3.74 15.86 -8.07
C HIS A 79 2.59 15.19 -8.81
N ALA A 80 1.94 15.91 -9.73
CA ALA A 80 1.11 15.34 -10.77
C ALA A 80 1.86 15.41 -12.11
N LEU A 81 1.93 14.27 -12.77
CA LEU A 81 2.60 14.09 -14.06
C LEU A 81 1.57 13.64 -15.10
N ASN A 82 1.82 13.99 -16.36
CA ASN A 82 1.06 13.45 -17.48
C ASN A 82 1.32 11.94 -17.58
N ARG A 83 0.27 11.12 -17.62
CA ARG A 83 0.33 9.67 -17.66
C ARG A 83 1.08 9.13 -18.89
N GLU A 84 0.97 9.81 -20.04
CA GLU A 84 1.53 9.36 -21.30
C GLU A 84 2.98 9.81 -21.52
N THR A 85 3.35 11.00 -20.99
CA THR A 85 4.67 11.61 -21.27
C THR A 85 5.59 11.69 -20.06
N GLY A 86 5.07 11.55 -18.84
CA GLY A 86 5.81 11.78 -17.60
C GLY A 86 6.09 13.27 -17.31
N GLU A 87 5.61 14.19 -18.16
CA GLU A 87 5.80 15.63 -17.95
C GLU A 87 5.03 16.13 -16.75
N LYS A 88 5.66 17.03 -16.02
CA LYS A 88 5.07 17.62 -14.82
C LYS A 88 3.90 18.55 -15.16
N ILE A 89 2.75 18.30 -14.53
CA ILE A 89 1.56 19.17 -14.60
C ILE A 89 1.61 20.19 -13.48
N TRP A 90 1.79 19.74 -12.23
CA TRP A 90 1.95 20.60 -11.06
C TRP A 90 2.81 19.93 -9.98
N SER A 91 3.26 20.75 -9.02
CA SER A 91 3.94 20.28 -7.82
C SER A 91 3.48 21.10 -6.61
N ALA A 92 3.28 20.44 -5.47
CA ALA A 92 2.89 21.06 -4.21
C ALA A 92 3.83 20.61 -3.08
N ALA A 93 4.52 21.54 -2.45
CA ALA A 93 5.32 21.26 -1.26
C ALA A 93 4.39 21.02 -0.06
N ILE A 94 4.58 19.88 0.60
CA ILE A 94 3.71 19.44 1.69
C ILE A 94 4.34 19.71 3.06
N ASP A 95 5.60 19.23 3.27
CA ASP A 95 6.24 19.27 4.58
C ASP A 95 7.77 19.29 4.45
N GLU A 96 8.45 19.30 5.58
CA GLU A 96 9.90 19.07 5.65
C GLU A 96 10.18 17.57 5.79
N PRO A 97 11.17 17.03 5.06
CA PRO A 97 11.50 15.62 5.17
C PRO A 97 12.09 15.32 6.55
N PHE A 98 11.89 14.09 6.98
CA PHE A 98 12.55 13.54 8.14
C PHE A 98 13.77 12.72 7.69
N HIS A 99 14.92 12.99 8.32
CA HIS A 99 16.13 12.19 8.12
C HIS A 99 16.05 10.91 8.96
N ASP A 100 16.24 9.77 8.30
CA ASP A 100 16.21 8.45 8.92
C ASP A 100 17.48 7.67 8.53
N ASN A 101 18.28 7.27 9.51
CA ASN A 101 19.52 6.49 9.26
C ASN A 101 19.23 5.06 8.73
N GLN A 102 18.01 4.56 8.87
CA GLN A 102 17.61 3.21 8.44
C GLN A 102 16.90 3.17 7.08
N GLY A 103 16.49 4.32 6.56
CA GLY A 103 15.80 4.45 5.29
C GLY A 103 16.11 5.77 4.58
N PRO A 104 15.53 6.01 3.40
CA PRO A 104 15.68 7.31 2.74
C PRO A 104 14.91 8.39 3.48
N ASP A 105 15.37 9.63 3.31
CA ASP A 105 14.62 10.81 3.70
C ASP A 105 13.30 10.87 2.91
N GLY A 106 12.29 11.52 3.47
CA GLY A 106 11.08 11.86 2.78
C GLY A 106 9.93 10.86 2.93
N PRO A 107 8.89 11.01 2.10
CA PRO A 107 7.61 10.39 2.31
C PRO A 107 7.65 8.86 2.13
N ARG A 108 6.86 8.18 2.94
CA ARG A 108 6.69 6.72 2.94
C ARG A 108 5.24 6.32 2.69
N CYS A 109 4.32 7.23 2.99
CA CYS A 109 2.90 7.05 2.75
C CYS A 109 2.59 7.27 1.27
N THR A 110 1.99 6.29 0.62
CA THR A 110 1.50 6.43 -0.76
C THR A 110 0.30 7.36 -0.78
N PRO A 111 0.24 8.35 -1.68
CA PRO A 111 -0.95 9.19 -1.83
C PRO A 111 -2.16 8.39 -2.31
N LEU A 112 -3.35 8.99 -2.21
CA LEU A 112 -4.56 8.42 -2.78
C LEU A 112 -5.37 9.51 -3.50
N VAL A 113 -6.09 9.13 -4.54
CA VAL A 113 -7.01 9.99 -5.30
C VAL A 113 -8.43 9.48 -5.12
N ASP A 114 -9.35 10.40 -4.85
CA ASP A 114 -10.78 10.16 -4.81
C ASP A 114 -11.50 11.35 -5.48
N GLY A 115 -12.14 11.10 -6.62
CA GLY A 115 -12.75 12.14 -7.44
C GLY A 115 -11.75 13.21 -7.92
N ASP A 116 -12.00 14.45 -7.58
CA ASP A 116 -11.17 15.62 -7.92
C ASP A 116 -10.13 15.99 -6.85
N ARG A 117 -9.88 15.08 -5.91
CA ARG A 117 -9.01 15.33 -4.74
C ARG A 117 -7.89 14.32 -4.65
N VAL A 118 -6.75 14.78 -4.15
CA VAL A 118 -5.63 13.92 -3.78
C VAL A 118 -5.29 14.15 -2.31
N TYR A 119 -5.04 13.04 -1.61
CA TYR A 119 -4.70 13.04 -0.19
C TYR A 119 -3.31 12.44 0.00
N ALA A 120 -2.53 13.06 0.86
CA ALA A 120 -1.19 12.60 1.20
C ALA A 120 -0.90 12.82 2.68
N VAL A 121 -0.05 11.96 3.25
CA VAL A 121 0.46 12.12 4.62
C VAL A 121 1.97 12.22 4.55
N SER A 122 2.52 13.29 5.12
CA SER A 122 3.97 13.45 5.24
C SER A 122 4.57 12.44 6.23
N CYS A 123 5.87 12.25 6.17
CA CYS A 123 6.57 11.42 7.15
C CYS A 123 6.33 11.91 8.59
N ARG A 124 6.20 13.22 8.79
CA ARG A 124 5.93 13.85 10.11
C ARG A 124 4.46 13.83 10.54
N GLY A 125 3.54 13.37 9.67
CA GLY A 125 2.12 13.24 9.99
C GLY A 125 1.27 14.44 9.60
N ARG A 126 1.70 15.27 8.65
CA ARG A 126 0.82 16.25 8.02
C ARG A 126 -0.03 15.56 6.97
N LEU A 127 -1.32 15.42 7.24
CA LEU A 127 -2.32 14.94 6.29
C LEU A 127 -2.88 16.15 5.52
N VAL A 128 -2.80 16.10 4.20
CA VAL A 128 -3.31 17.15 3.31
C VAL A 128 -4.34 16.61 2.33
N CYS A 129 -5.30 17.43 1.98
CA CYS A 129 -6.20 17.26 0.85
C CYS A 129 -5.94 18.39 -0.15
N LEU A 130 -5.58 18.04 -1.37
CA LEU A 130 -5.33 19.00 -2.44
C LEU A 130 -6.32 18.78 -3.60
N ASN A 131 -6.57 19.83 -4.37
CA ASN A 131 -7.26 19.71 -5.65
C ASN A 131 -6.37 18.95 -6.65
N LEU A 132 -6.90 17.90 -7.28
CA LEU A 132 -6.16 17.03 -8.19
C LEU A 132 -5.74 17.76 -9.50
N ASN A 133 -6.42 18.85 -9.88
CA ASN A 133 -6.15 19.52 -11.14
C ASN A 133 -5.02 20.54 -11.06
N ASP A 134 -4.88 21.24 -9.93
CA ASP A 134 -3.91 22.33 -9.79
C ASP A 134 -2.99 22.22 -8.55
N GLY A 135 -3.19 21.20 -7.71
CA GLY A 135 -2.38 20.97 -6.51
C GLY A 135 -2.63 21.96 -5.36
N LYS A 136 -3.68 22.81 -5.42
CA LYS A 136 -4.00 23.73 -4.33
C LYS A 136 -4.52 22.99 -3.11
N GLU A 137 -4.03 23.37 -1.93
CA GLU A 137 -4.50 22.83 -0.66
C GLU A 137 -5.95 23.27 -0.40
N LEU A 138 -6.79 22.29 -0.07
CA LEU A 138 -8.18 22.49 0.31
C LEU A 138 -8.33 22.46 1.82
N TRP A 139 -7.66 21.53 2.49
CA TRP A 139 -7.57 21.46 3.94
C TRP A 139 -6.35 20.60 4.36
N SER A 140 -5.93 20.75 5.61
CA SER A 140 -4.90 19.90 6.22
C SER A 140 -5.17 19.61 7.70
N LYS A 141 -4.52 18.55 8.21
CA LYS A 141 -4.47 18.15 9.61
C LYS A 141 -3.06 17.74 9.99
N SER A 142 -2.70 17.97 11.23
CA SER A 142 -1.45 17.47 11.81
C SER A 142 -1.75 16.36 12.82
N TYR A 143 -1.17 15.19 12.64
CA TYR A 143 -1.34 14.11 13.61
C TYR A 143 -0.81 14.50 15.00
N THR A 144 0.26 15.28 15.04
CA THR A 144 0.84 15.77 16.29
C THR A 144 -0.01 16.85 16.94
N GLU A 145 -0.38 17.90 16.18
CA GLU A 145 -1.05 19.08 16.73
C GLU A 145 -2.55 18.88 16.95
N ASP A 146 -3.24 18.21 15.98
CA ASP A 146 -4.69 18.00 16.05
C ASP A 146 -5.08 16.75 16.87
N PHE A 147 -4.20 15.74 16.97
CA PHE A 147 -4.52 14.44 17.56
C PHE A 147 -3.56 14.00 18.68
N GLY A 148 -2.52 14.76 18.98
CA GLY A 148 -1.59 14.44 20.05
C GLY A 148 -0.67 13.25 19.75
N ALA A 149 -0.48 12.90 18.47
CA ALA A 149 0.46 11.85 18.07
C ALA A 149 1.90 12.24 18.42
N ILE A 150 2.69 11.27 18.87
CA ILE A 150 4.08 11.51 19.23
C ILE A 150 5.00 11.10 18.08
N PHE A 151 5.75 12.06 17.56
CA PHE A 151 6.80 11.83 16.58
C PHE A 151 8.12 12.42 17.09
N ILE A 152 9.07 11.56 17.45
CA ILE A 152 10.39 11.97 18.00
C ILE A 152 11.55 11.51 17.12
N GLY A 153 11.28 10.71 16.10
CA GLY A 153 12.31 10.14 15.24
C GLY A 153 13.18 9.12 15.97
N GLU A 154 14.38 8.85 15.44
CA GLU A 154 15.29 7.83 15.95
C GLU A 154 15.93 8.15 17.32
N LYS A 155 15.78 9.37 17.82
CA LYS A 155 16.39 9.81 19.09
C LYS A 155 15.78 9.15 20.34
N GLY A 156 14.69 8.42 20.18
CA GLY A 156 14.02 7.76 21.29
C GLY A 156 13.68 6.31 21.01
N ASN A 157 13.21 5.59 22.02
CA ASN A 157 12.75 4.21 21.91
C ASN A 157 11.24 4.11 21.60
N MET A 158 10.66 5.09 20.91
CA MET A 158 9.28 5.03 20.50
C MET A 158 9.06 3.89 19.49
N PRO A 159 7.99 3.11 19.63
CA PRO A 159 7.62 2.13 18.63
C PRO A 159 6.87 2.78 17.44
N GLY A 160 6.74 2.03 16.37
CA GLY A 160 5.89 2.38 15.23
C GLY A 160 6.23 3.72 14.57
N ALA A 161 5.19 4.42 14.15
CA ALA A 161 5.29 5.68 13.39
C ALA A 161 5.99 6.81 14.17
N GLY A 162 5.95 6.79 15.49
CA GLY A 162 6.66 7.75 16.34
C GLY A 162 8.17 7.76 16.13
N ARG A 163 8.74 6.65 15.64
CA ARG A 163 10.18 6.49 15.39
C ARG A 163 10.59 6.74 13.94
N HIS A 164 9.92 6.09 12.99
CA HIS A 164 10.34 6.10 11.57
C HIS A 164 9.40 6.89 10.67
N GLY A 165 8.41 7.57 11.24
CA GLY A 165 7.44 8.37 10.51
C GLY A 165 6.23 7.58 10.02
N ASN A 166 5.27 8.31 9.48
CA ASN A 166 3.99 7.77 9.06
C ASN A 166 4.10 7.07 7.70
N ASN A 167 3.61 5.83 7.64
CA ASN A 167 3.59 4.96 6.47
C ASN A 167 2.18 4.56 6.03
N GLY A 168 1.26 4.45 6.98
CA GLY A 168 -0.08 3.95 6.75
C GLY A 168 -0.90 4.91 5.90
N THR A 169 -1.12 4.56 4.63
CA THR A 169 -2.00 5.33 3.74
C THR A 169 -3.42 5.36 4.30
N PRO A 170 -4.05 6.54 4.46
CA PRO A 170 -5.45 6.65 4.86
C PRO A 170 -6.38 5.86 3.94
N LEU A 171 -7.53 5.46 4.45
CA LEU A 171 -8.59 4.79 3.69
C LEU A 171 -9.76 5.73 3.50
N ILE A 172 -10.30 5.83 2.28
CA ILE A 172 -11.56 6.54 2.01
C ILE A 172 -12.66 5.55 1.66
N VAL A 173 -13.82 5.71 2.32
CA VAL A 173 -15.06 4.97 2.01
C VAL A 173 -16.22 5.97 2.09
N GLY A 174 -16.92 6.15 0.98
CA GLY A 174 -17.95 7.18 0.89
C GLY A 174 -17.37 8.58 1.19
N ASP A 175 -17.94 9.28 2.17
CA ASP A 175 -17.47 10.60 2.61
C ASP A 175 -16.50 10.55 3.79
N ARG A 176 -16.07 9.37 4.22
CA ARG A 176 -15.21 9.15 5.38
C ARG A 176 -13.78 8.87 4.99
N LEU A 177 -12.85 9.51 5.68
CA LEU A 177 -11.42 9.24 5.63
C LEU A 177 -10.98 8.67 6.97
N TYR A 178 -10.43 7.46 6.97
CA TYR A 178 -9.91 6.79 8.16
C TYR A 178 -8.39 6.83 8.17
N ALA A 179 -7.81 7.17 9.32
CA ALA A 179 -6.36 7.20 9.49
C ALA A 179 -5.96 6.63 10.86
N CYS A 180 -4.90 5.84 10.87
CA CYS A 180 -4.21 5.43 12.10
C CYS A 180 -3.27 6.58 12.50
N ALA A 181 -3.78 7.55 13.25
CA ALA A 181 -3.02 8.74 13.65
C ALA A 181 -2.05 8.45 14.81
N GLY A 182 -2.40 7.48 15.67
CA GLY A 182 -1.58 7.12 16.84
C GLY A 182 -1.54 8.21 17.92
N GLY A 183 -2.59 9.02 17.98
CA GLY A 183 -2.72 10.12 18.93
C GLY A 183 -3.20 9.68 20.30
N THR A 184 -3.28 10.65 21.22
CA THR A 184 -3.80 10.50 22.57
C THR A 184 -5.28 10.89 22.65
N ASP A 185 -5.90 10.74 23.83
CA ASP A 185 -7.28 11.12 24.09
C ASP A 185 -8.31 10.53 23.11
N GLY A 186 -8.17 9.23 22.87
CA GLY A 186 -9.01 8.47 21.96
C GLY A 186 -8.68 8.68 20.49
N ALA A 187 -7.54 9.25 20.12
CA ALA A 187 -7.18 9.57 18.75
C ALA A 187 -6.17 8.58 18.12
N GLY A 188 -6.11 7.35 18.59
CA GLY A 188 -5.30 6.30 17.96
C GLY A 188 -5.74 6.03 16.52
N VAL A 189 -7.06 5.93 16.30
CA VAL A 189 -7.68 5.88 14.97
C VAL A 189 -8.67 7.04 14.85
N VAL A 190 -8.63 7.76 13.74
CA VAL A 190 -9.53 8.91 13.49
C VAL A 190 -10.33 8.69 12.20
N CYS A 191 -11.57 9.11 12.23
CA CYS A 191 -12.43 9.23 11.06
C CYS A 191 -12.74 10.73 10.82
N LEU A 192 -12.43 11.17 9.61
CA LEU A 192 -12.65 12.55 9.18
C LEU A 192 -13.66 12.60 8.03
N ASN A 193 -14.36 13.69 7.88
CA ASN A 193 -15.03 14.00 6.63
C ASN A 193 -13.96 14.31 5.57
N LYS A 194 -13.94 13.55 4.48
CA LYS A 194 -12.93 13.70 3.42
C LYS A 194 -12.96 15.07 2.76
N ASN A 195 -14.13 15.77 2.79
CA ASN A 195 -14.31 17.01 2.04
C ASN A 195 -13.74 18.24 2.76
N ASP A 196 -13.79 18.25 4.10
CA ASP A 196 -13.38 19.43 4.91
C ASP A 196 -12.45 19.11 6.07
N GLY A 197 -12.06 17.84 6.26
CA GLY A 197 -11.17 17.40 7.33
C GLY A 197 -11.76 17.44 8.73
N LYS A 198 -13.07 17.69 8.90
CA LYS A 198 -13.71 17.68 10.23
C LYS A 198 -13.74 16.29 10.82
N VAL A 199 -13.45 16.20 12.11
CA VAL A 199 -13.53 14.94 12.86
C VAL A 199 -14.98 14.47 12.95
N ILE A 200 -15.23 13.22 12.52
CA ILE A 200 -16.50 12.52 12.69
C ILE A 200 -16.48 11.75 14.01
N TRP A 201 -15.41 10.95 14.20
CA TRP A 201 -15.14 10.25 15.44
C TRP A 201 -13.62 10.01 15.64
N LYS A 202 -13.24 9.77 16.89
CA LYS A 202 -11.92 9.29 17.30
C LYS A 202 -12.10 8.03 18.13
N SER A 203 -11.15 7.10 18.08
CA SER A 203 -11.24 5.84 18.82
C SER A 203 -9.86 5.29 19.16
N GLN A 204 -9.75 4.67 20.32
CA GLN A 204 -8.58 4.01 20.88
C GLN A 204 -7.39 4.95 21.15
N ASP A 205 -6.49 4.51 22.02
CA ASP A 205 -5.25 5.22 22.38
C ASP A 205 -3.99 4.49 21.87
N ASP A 206 -4.17 3.58 20.92
CA ASP A 206 -3.08 2.82 20.35
C ASP A 206 -2.16 3.72 19.53
N GLN A 207 -0.86 3.56 19.70
CA GLN A 207 0.12 4.19 18.83
C GLN A 207 0.05 3.59 17.42
N ALA A 208 0.22 4.43 16.40
CA ALA A 208 0.25 3.97 15.02
C ALA A 208 1.48 3.11 14.75
N ALA A 209 1.28 1.96 14.09
CA ALA A 209 2.34 1.23 13.43
C ALA A 209 2.52 1.75 12.00
N TYR A 210 2.81 0.89 11.03
CA TYR A 210 3.07 1.30 9.65
C TYR A 210 2.04 0.77 8.67
N ALA A 211 1.25 -0.23 9.10
CA ALA A 211 0.21 -0.82 8.26
C ALA A 211 -0.96 0.15 8.04
N PRO A 212 -1.54 0.19 6.84
CA PRO A 212 -2.72 1.00 6.58
C PRO A 212 -3.98 0.39 7.18
N PRO A 213 -5.00 1.19 7.51
CA PRO A 213 -6.33 0.69 7.85
C PRO A 213 -6.98 0.02 6.62
N MET A 214 -7.71 -1.07 6.85
CA MET A 214 -8.41 -1.83 5.81
C MET A 214 -9.88 -2.01 6.19
N LEU A 215 -10.79 -1.86 5.21
CA LEU A 215 -12.19 -2.21 5.42
C LEU A 215 -12.42 -3.63 4.92
N ALA A 216 -12.98 -4.47 5.77
CA ALA A 216 -13.27 -5.87 5.45
C ALA A 216 -14.67 -6.28 5.93
N LYS A 217 -15.37 -7.08 5.13
CA LYS A 217 -16.61 -7.73 5.58
C LYS A 217 -16.25 -9.07 6.22
N LEU A 218 -16.35 -9.15 7.54
CA LEU A 218 -15.94 -10.29 8.35
C LEU A 218 -17.09 -10.68 9.30
N GLY A 219 -17.37 -11.98 9.45
CA GLY A 219 -18.48 -12.44 10.25
C GLY A 219 -19.84 -11.85 9.85
N GLY A 220 -19.98 -11.49 8.57
CA GLY A 220 -21.17 -10.84 8.03
C GLY A 220 -21.27 -9.32 8.25
N VAL A 221 -20.30 -8.70 8.94
CA VAL A 221 -20.29 -7.28 9.33
C VAL A 221 -19.11 -6.55 8.69
N GLU A 222 -19.31 -5.31 8.22
CA GLU A 222 -18.21 -4.44 7.81
C GLU A 222 -17.42 -3.98 9.03
N GLN A 223 -16.10 -4.09 8.97
CA GLN A 223 -15.19 -3.81 10.06
C GLN A 223 -13.96 -3.06 9.54
N LEU A 224 -13.59 -1.99 10.23
CA LEU A 224 -12.35 -1.28 9.99
C LEU A 224 -11.22 -1.99 10.75
N VAL A 225 -10.36 -2.70 10.04
CA VAL A 225 -9.24 -3.46 10.61
C VAL A 225 -7.99 -2.59 10.61
N CYS A 226 -7.40 -2.37 11.79
CA CYS A 226 -6.19 -1.59 11.98
C CYS A 226 -5.13 -2.42 12.69
N PHE A 227 -3.91 -2.49 12.14
CA PHE A 227 -2.79 -3.16 12.77
C PHE A 227 -1.89 -2.12 13.45
N MET A 228 -2.17 -1.89 14.73
CA MET A 228 -1.54 -0.89 15.58
C MET A 228 -0.30 -1.48 16.30
N VAL A 229 0.42 -0.65 17.07
CA VAL A 229 1.64 -1.08 17.79
C VAL A 229 1.36 -2.26 18.75
N ASP A 230 0.23 -2.24 19.46
CA ASP A 230 -0.10 -3.25 20.47
C ASP A 230 -0.90 -4.45 19.92
N GLY A 231 -1.20 -4.46 18.62
CA GLY A 231 -1.90 -5.57 17.98
C GLY A 231 -2.88 -5.16 16.89
N VAL A 232 -3.67 -6.11 16.44
CA VAL A 232 -4.73 -5.88 15.47
C VAL A 232 -6.04 -5.60 16.20
N ILE A 233 -6.73 -4.57 15.74
CA ILE A 233 -8.05 -4.17 16.24
C ILE A 233 -9.04 -4.08 15.08
N ALA A 234 -10.32 -4.29 15.38
CA ALA A 234 -11.39 -3.98 14.44
C ALA A 234 -12.40 -3.05 15.09
N LEU A 235 -12.80 -2.04 14.35
CA LEU A 235 -13.70 -0.99 14.78
C LEU A 235 -14.97 -0.97 13.93
N ASP A 236 -16.06 -0.46 14.50
CA ASP A 236 -17.23 -0.03 13.76
C ASP A 236 -16.85 1.13 12.83
N PRO A 237 -16.95 1.00 11.50
CA PRO A 237 -16.56 2.09 10.61
C PRO A 237 -17.46 3.34 10.75
N GLU A 238 -18.70 3.19 11.24
CA GLU A 238 -19.62 4.31 11.40
C GLU A 238 -19.40 5.10 12.69
N LYS A 239 -19.05 4.41 13.80
CA LYS A 239 -19.02 4.99 15.15
C LYS A 239 -17.64 4.98 15.80
N GLY A 240 -16.70 4.15 15.31
CA GLY A 240 -15.40 3.92 15.93
C GLY A 240 -15.43 2.96 17.14
N ASP A 241 -16.57 2.35 17.46
CA ASP A 241 -16.68 1.41 18.57
C ASP A 241 -15.77 0.20 18.35
N LEU A 242 -15.04 -0.21 19.39
CA LEU A 242 -14.20 -1.42 19.31
C LEU A 242 -15.05 -2.67 19.23
N PHE A 243 -14.88 -3.47 18.20
CA PHE A 243 -15.49 -4.79 18.07
C PHE A 243 -14.64 -5.85 18.75
N TRP A 244 -13.37 -5.93 18.38
CA TRP A 244 -12.43 -6.91 18.94
C TRP A 244 -10.99 -6.41 18.86
N ARG A 245 -10.14 -7.05 19.67
CA ARG A 245 -8.70 -6.82 19.71
C ARG A 245 -7.97 -8.16 19.89
N VAL A 246 -6.92 -8.38 19.09
CA VAL A 246 -5.95 -9.46 19.31
C VAL A 246 -4.60 -8.81 19.63
N PRO A 247 -4.10 -8.93 20.87
CA PRO A 247 -2.81 -8.35 21.27
C PRO A 247 -1.65 -9.03 20.54
N ILE A 248 -0.77 -8.21 19.95
CA ILE A 248 0.45 -8.68 19.28
C ILE A 248 1.56 -7.68 19.64
N LYS A 249 2.47 -8.10 20.50
CA LYS A 249 3.57 -7.25 20.97
C LYS A 249 4.90 -7.66 20.35
N THR A 250 5.62 -6.70 19.83
CA THR A 250 7.00 -6.83 19.37
C THR A 250 7.84 -5.68 19.94
N ALA A 251 9.17 -5.84 19.97
CA ALA A 251 10.04 -4.85 20.60
C ALA A 251 9.86 -3.42 20.11
N TYR A 252 9.46 -3.23 18.83
CA TYR A 252 9.38 -1.91 18.20
C TYR A 252 8.05 -1.62 17.51
N GLY A 253 7.04 -2.47 17.66
CA GLY A 253 5.77 -2.32 16.94
C GLY A 253 5.94 -2.22 15.42
N ARG A 254 6.87 -2.97 14.82
CA ARG A 254 7.17 -2.97 13.37
C ARG A 254 6.13 -3.78 12.62
N HIS A 255 4.90 -3.31 12.65
CA HIS A 255 3.76 -3.90 11.96
C HIS A 255 3.57 -3.16 10.62
N VAL A 256 4.18 -3.68 9.56
CA VAL A 256 4.28 -3.01 8.24
C VAL A 256 3.35 -3.63 7.22
N ALA A 257 3.34 -4.96 7.15
CA ALA A 257 2.51 -5.68 6.19
C ALA A 257 1.02 -5.43 6.47
N ALA A 258 0.28 -5.06 5.42
CA ALA A 258 -1.15 -4.84 5.55
C ALA A 258 -1.90 -6.12 5.94
N PRO A 259 -2.99 -6.01 6.71
CA PRO A 259 -3.91 -7.12 6.91
C PRO A 259 -4.44 -7.65 5.57
N VAL A 260 -4.46 -8.97 5.42
CA VAL A 260 -5.14 -9.67 4.34
C VAL A 260 -6.16 -10.63 4.92
N TRP A 261 -7.16 -11.00 4.15
CA TRP A 261 -8.20 -11.92 4.66
C TRP A 261 -8.76 -12.80 3.56
N HIS A 262 -9.32 -13.92 4.00
CA HIS A 262 -10.17 -14.76 3.17
C HIS A 262 -11.32 -15.30 4.03
N ASN A 263 -12.55 -15.18 3.54
CA ASN A 263 -13.76 -15.43 4.35
C ASN A 263 -13.67 -14.64 5.67
N ASP A 264 -13.73 -15.33 6.80
CA ASP A 264 -13.73 -14.72 8.14
C ASP A 264 -12.39 -14.89 8.87
N VAL A 265 -11.29 -15.13 8.16
CA VAL A 265 -9.95 -15.18 8.74
C VAL A 265 -9.12 -14.00 8.26
N VAL A 266 -8.74 -13.14 9.19
CA VAL A 266 -7.80 -12.03 8.97
C VAL A 266 -6.40 -12.49 9.33
N VAL A 267 -5.44 -12.21 8.45
CA VAL A 267 -4.03 -12.51 8.69
C VAL A 267 -3.23 -11.21 8.75
N VAL A 268 -2.47 -11.07 9.81
CA VAL A 268 -1.45 -10.03 9.98
C VAL A 268 -0.09 -10.67 10.20
N SER A 269 0.99 -9.92 10.00
CA SER A 269 2.33 -10.44 10.18
C SER A 269 3.30 -9.41 10.74
N SER A 270 4.21 -9.90 11.57
CA SER A 270 5.39 -9.17 11.97
C SER A 270 6.57 -10.14 12.14
N HIS A 271 7.78 -9.67 11.82
CA HIS A 271 8.99 -10.50 11.80
C HIS A 271 9.29 -11.26 13.11
N GLN A 272 8.88 -10.74 14.26
CA GLN A 272 9.08 -11.38 15.57
C GLN A 272 7.88 -12.24 16.01
N ALA A 273 6.69 -11.87 15.57
CA ALA A 273 5.45 -12.55 15.95
C ALA A 273 5.06 -13.69 15.00
N GLY A 274 5.45 -13.61 13.75
CA GLY A 274 5.04 -14.55 12.70
C GLY A 274 3.81 -14.07 11.94
N LEU A 275 3.24 -14.96 11.12
CA LEU A 275 1.89 -14.83 10.59
C LEU A 275 0.89 -15.22 11.67
N ILE A 276 -0.13 -14.41 11.85
CA ILE A 276 -1.17 -14.62 12.87
C ILE A 276 -2.53 -14.56 12.18
N GLY A 277 -3.27 -15.66 12.24
CA GLY A 277 -4.64 -15.75 11.77
C GLY A 277 -5.63 -15.49 12.90
N THR A 278 -6.53 -14.54 12.68
CA THR A 278 -7.65 -14.20 13.57
C THR A 278 -8.95 -14.65 12.93
N LYS A 279 -9.66 -15.59 13.56
CA LYS A 279 -11.01 -15.98 13.15
C LYS A 279 -12.02 -14.98 13.70
N VAL A 280 -12.89 -14.49 12.82
CA VAL A 280 -13.92 -13.52 13.17
C VAL A 280 -15.31 -14.16 13.09
N THR A 281 -16.13 -13.94 14.11
CA THR A 281 -17.53 -14.38 14.14
C THR A 281 -18.40 -13.20 14.62
N GLY A 282 -19.21 -12.64 13.73
CA GLY A 282 -19.91 -11.40 14.01
C GLY A 282 -18.94 -10.28 14.36
N LYS A 283 -19.05 -9.73 15.57
CA LYS A 283 -18.18 -8.66 16.10
C LYS A 283 -17.13 -9.20 17.09
N LYS A 284 -16.76 -10.47 17.02
CA LYS A 284 -15.74 -11.09 17.89
C LYS A 284 -14.61 -11.65 17.03
N GLY A 285 -13.37 -11.37 17.40
CA GLY A 285 -12.16 -11.89 16.76
C GLY A 285 -11.29 -12.63 17.79
N GLU A 286 -10.85 -13.83 17.45
CA GLU A 286 -10.00 -14.65 18.29
C GLU A 286 -8.83 -15.19 17.48
N GLN A 287 -7.63 -15.23 18.09
CA GLN A 287 -6.46 -15.82 17.45
C GLN A 287 -6.71 -17.31 17.21
N ALA A 288 -6.71 -17.71 15.94
CA ALA A 288 -6.94 -19.09 15.52
C ALA A 288 -5.65 -19.88 15.38
N TRP A 289 -4.61 -19.25 14.82
CA TRP A 289 -3.32 -19.91 14.58
C TRP A 289 -2.17 -18.90 14.51
N VAL A 290 -0.93 -19.40 14.66
CA VAL A 290 0.33 -18.66 14.48
C VAL A 290 1.30 -19.51 13.68
N SER A 291 1.92 -18.94 12.65
CA SER A 291 3.00 -19.55 11.86
C SER A 291 4.25 -18.67 11.91
N LYS A 292 5.22 -19.04 12.73
CA LYS A 292 6.49 -18.30 12.84
C LYS A 292 7.41 -18.53 11.65
N GLU A 293 7.34 -19.71 11.04
CA GLU A 293 8.14 -20.10 9.88
C GLU A 293 7.78 -19.32 8.60
N SER A 294 6.59 -18.74 8.56
CA SER A 294 6.07 -17.98 7.44
C SER A 294 5.99 -16.47 7.72
N ALA A 295 6.72 -15.96 8.71
CA ALA A 295 6.70 -14.55 9.08
C ALA A 295 7.02 -13.64 7.89
N ILE A 296 6.18 -12.63 7.69
CA ILE A 296 6.39 -11.55 6.71
C ILE A 296 6.80 -10.29 7.49
N ASN A 297 7.89 -9.64 7.05
CA ASN A 297 8.41 -8.47 7.74
C ASN A 297 7.81 -7.16 7.19
N THR A 298 8.10 -6.80 5.96
CA THR A 298 7.81 -5.47 5.41
C THR A 298 6.93 -5.49 4.17
N ALA A 299 7.06 -6.52 3.34
CA ALA A 299 6.32 -6.64 2.08
C ALA A 299 4.89 -7.11 2.33
N SER A 300 3.89 -6.34 1.90
CA SER A 300 2.49 -6.77 2.02
C SER A 300 2.18 -7.90 1.03
N PRO A 301 1.64 -9.03 1.51
CA PRO A 301 1.31 -10.16 0.65
C PRO A 301 0.05 -9.89 -0.18
N VAL A 302 -0.19 -10.74 -1.19
CA VAL A 302 -1.47 -10.82 -1.91
C VAL A 302 -2.22 -12.09 -1.55
N SER A 303 -3.56 -12.07 -1.70
CA SER A 303 -4.42 -13.21 -1.42
C SER A 303 -5.15 -13.65 -2.69
N VAL A 304 -5.06 -14.93 -3.04
CA VAL A 304 -5.76 -15.52 -4.19
C VAL A 304 -6.32 -16.89 -3.78
N GLY A 305 -7.61 -17.11 -3.98
CA GLY A 305 -8.23 -18.41 -3.77
C GLY A 305 -8.03 -19.01 -2.36
N GLY A 306 -8.02 -18.19 -1.32
CA GLY A 306 -7.82 -18.65 0.07
C GLY A 306 -6.37 -18.88 0.46
N HIS A 307 -5.43 -18.52 -0.40
CA HIS A 307 -3.99 -18.60 -0.12
C HIS A 307 -3.34 -17.23 -0.18
N LEU A 308 -2.39 -17.01 0.70
CA LEU A 308 -1.54 -15.85 0.79
C LEU A 308 -0.24 -16.14 0.04
N TYR A 309 0.23 -15.19 -0.77
CA TYR A 309 1.52 -15.25 -1.47
C TYR A 309 2.34 -14.02 -1.06
N GLY A 310 3.58 -14.23 -0.66
CA GLY A 310 4.39 -13.14 -0.13
C GLY A 310 5.87 -13.47 0.03
N LEU A 311 6.59 -12.55 0.66
CA LEU A 311 8.01 -12.65 0.98
C LEU A 311 8.18 -13.20 2.40
N GLY A 312 8.65 -14.43 2.50
CA GLY A 312 8.91 -15.11 3.76
C GLY A 312 10.23 -14.70 4.44
N PRO A 313 10.48 -15.21 5.65
CA PRO A 313 11.57 -14.73 6.52
C PRO A 313 12.96 -15.12 6.03
N ARG A 314 13.09 -16.09 5.13
CA ARG A 314 14.36 -16.54 4.55
C ARG A 314 14.68 -15.90 3.21
N LYS A 315 14.04 -14.79 2.84
CA LYS A 315 14.11 -14.15 1.51
C LYS A 315 13.55 -15.09 0.42
N ASN A 316 12.52 -15.79 0.74
CA ASN A 316 11.85 -16.78 -0.08
C ASN A 316 10.46 -16.32 -0.48
N LEU A 317 10.00 -16.66 -1.66
CA LEU A 317 8.59 -16.61 -1.99
C LEU A 317 7.89 -17.73 -1.23
N ILE A 318 6.73 -17.43 -0.64
CA ILE A 318 5.93 -18.41 0.12
C ILE A 318 4.48 -18.38 -0.35
N CYS A 319 3.84 -19.55 -0.23
CA CYS A 319 2.39 -19.71 -0.31
C CYS A 319 1.89 -20.29 1.01
N VAL A 320 0.87 -19.68 1.59
CA VAL A 320 0.30 -20.09 2.89
C VAL A 320 -1.20 -20.16 2.80
N GLU A 321 -1.81 -21.24 3.26
CA GLU A 321 -3.26 -21.38 3.38
C GLU A 321 -3.79 -20.46 4.48
N ILE A 322 -4.68 -19.52 4.16
CA ILE A 322 -5.19 -18.51 5.11
C ILE A 322 -6.00 -19.14 6.23
N ALA A 323 -6.74 -20.20 5.94
CA ALA A 323 -7.59 -20.85 6.93
C ALA A 323 -6.81 -21.48 8.09
N THR A 324 -5.61 -22.01 7.83
CA THR A 324 -4.84 -22.84 8.78
C THR A 324 -3.46 -22.29 9.15
N GLY A 325 -2.92 -21.35 8.33
CA GLY A 325 -1.54 -20.87 8.45
C GLY A 325 -0.49 -21.86 7.94
N LYS A 326 -0.91 -22.96 7.29
CA LYS A 326 0.00 -23.96 6.74
C LYS A 326 0.70 -23.44 5.50
N GLN A 327 2.04 -23.43 5.50
CA GLN A 327 2.82 -23.16 4.31
C GLN A 327 2.71 -24.33 3.32
N THR A 328 2.27 -24.07 2.10
CA THR A 328 2.08 -25.09 1.08
C THR A 328 3.32 -25.27 0.24
N TRP A 329 4.04 -24.19 -0.06
CA TRP A 329 5.35 -24.23 -0.71
C TRP A 329 6.22 -23.02 -0.33
N SER A 330 7.51 -23.13 -0.62
CA SER A 330 8.54 -22.11 -0.45
C SER A 330 9.53 -22.18 -1.61
N GLN A 331 9.94 -21.02 -2.13
CA GLN A 331 10.87 -20.91 -3.25
C GLN A 331 11.92 -19.84 -2.97
N ASP A 332 13.18 -20.25 -2.94
CA ASP A 332 14.35 -19.36 -2.74
C ASP A 332 14.87 -18.83 -4.10
N GLY A 333 15.79 -17.86 -4.05
CA GLY A 333 16.63 -17.45 -5.19
C GLY A 333 16.28 -16.10 -5.83
N TYR A 334 15.20 -15.43 -5.42
CA TYR A 334 14.73 -14.20 -6.07
C TYR A 334 15.14 -12.90 -5.36
N PHE A 335 15.56 -12.96 -4.11
CA PHE A 335 15.90 -11.78 -3.30
C PHE A 335 17.37 -11.82 -2.87
N GLN A 336 18.09 -10.71 -3.02
CA GLN A 336 19.51 -10.63 -2.75
C GLN A 336 19.86 -9.85 -1.48
N SER A 337 19.02 -8.92 -1.03
CA SER A 337 19.23 -8.17 0.21
C SER A 337 19.25 -9.11 1.42
N SER A 338 19.76 -8.64 2.56
CA SER A 338 19.60 -9.35 3.83
C SER A 338 18.11 -9.51 4.17
N ALA A 339 17.74 -10.53 4.96
CA ALA A 339 16.35 -10.87 5.23
C ALA A 339 15.55 -9.73 5.90
N ASP A 340 16.22 -8.87 6.66
CA ASP A 340 15.65 -7.67 7.29
C ASP A 340 15.48 -6.49 6.31
N LYS A 341 16.12 -6.53 5.14
CA LYS A 341 16.10 -5.51 4.08
C LYS A 341 15.46 -5.97 2.78
N ALA A 342 15.15 -7.26 2.65
CA ALA A 342 14.49 -7.77 1.48
C ALA A 342 13.08 -7.18 1.36
N TYR A 343 12.69 -6.83 0.13
CA TYR A 343 11.39 -6.25 -0.18
C TYR A 343 10.83 -6.85 -1.47
N GLY A 344 9.51 -7.00 -1.53
CA GLY A 344 8.80 -7.45 -2.73
C GLY A 344 7.49 -6.69 -2.90
N GLY A 345 7.29 -6.06 -4.05
CA GLY A 345 6.02 -5.46 -4.44
C GLY A 345 5.17 -6.48 -5.18
N PHE A 346 4.09 -6.99 -4.57
CA PHE A 346 3.24 -8.04 -5.13
C PHE A 346 1.98 -7.49 -5.76
N LEU A 347 1.69 -7.92 -7.00
CA LEU A 347 0.46 -7.64 -7.74
C LEU A 347 -0.15 -8.95 -8.22
N VAL A 348 -1.48 -8.99 -8.35
CA VAL A 348 -2.23 -10.08 -8.99
C VAL A 348 -2.75 -9.58 -10.32
N ILE A 349 -2.39 -10.26 -11.41
CA ILE A 349 -2.81 -9.94 -12.77
C ILE A 349 -3.46 -11.19 -13.36
N GLY A 350 -4.79 -11.21 -13.40
CA GLY A 350 -5.54 -12.42 -13.72
C GLY A 350 -5.29 -13.53 -12.71
N ASN A 351 -4.78 -14.67 -13.19
CA ASN A 351 -4.43 -15.83 -12.36
C ASN A 351 -2.93 -15.89 -12.01
N ASN A 352 -2.20 -14.83 -12.25
CA ASN A 352 -0.76 -14.77 -12.03
C ASN A 352 -0.40 -13.72 -11.00
N ILE A 353 0.73 -13.94 -10.34
CA ILE A 353 1.33 -12.99 -9.41
C ILE A 353 2.56 -12.39 -10.06
N LEU A 354 2.65 -11.08 -10.06
CA LEU A 354 3.82 -10.32 -10.47
C LEU A 354 4.50 -9.78 -9.22
N CYS A 355 5.76 -10.13 -9.01
CA CYS A 355 6.58 -9.63 -7.91
C CYS A 355 7.70 -8.75 -8.46
N LEU A 356 7.75 -7.49 -8.02
CA LEU A 356 8.92 -6.64 -8.19
C LEU A 356 9.84 -6.86 -6.99
N THR A 357 11.02 -7.44 -7.24
CA THR A 357 11.98 -7.81 -6.19
C THR A 357 12.78 -6.60 -5.70
N ASP A 358 13.50 -6.76 -4.60
CA ASP A 358 14.39 -5.74 -4.00
C ASP A 358 15.56 -5.33 -4.90
N THR A 359 15.90 -6.11 -5.91
CA THR A 359 16.93 -5.80 -6.92
C THR A 359 16.37 -5.27 -8.22
N GLY A 360 15.06 -5.09 -8.32
CA GLY A 360 14.38 -4.54 -9.49
C GLY A 360 14.07 -5.55 -10.58
N SER A 361 14.04 -6.82 -10.27
CA SER A 361 13.59 -7.87 -11.17
C SER A 361 12.08 -8.06 -11.07
N LEU A 362 11.38 -8.10 -12.19
CA LEU A 362 9.98 -8.54 -12.26
C LEU A 362 9.95 -10.05 -12.43
N VAL A 363 9.29 -10.74 -11.51
CA VAL A 363 9.09 -12.19 -11.53
C VAL A 363 7.60 -12.46 -11.63
N MET A 364 7.16 -13.13 -12.68
CA MET A 364 5.77 -13.58 -12.82
C MET A 364 5.68 -15.08 -12.57
N PHE A 365 4.73 -15.48 -11.74
CA PHE A 365 4.46 -16.88 -11.43
C PHE A 365 2.96 -17.14 -11.26
N ALA A 366 2.56 -18.39 -11.44
CA ALA A 366 1.16 -18.79 -11.30
C ALA A 366 0.69 -18.68 -9.85
N ALA A 367 -0.54 -18.21 -9.61
CA ALA A 367 -1.20 -18.27 -8.32
C ALA A 367 -1.67 -19.71 -8.05
N ASN A 368 -0.72 -20.64 -7.91
CA ASN A 368 -0.96 -22.07 -7.71
C ASN A 368 -0.57 -22.45 -6.27
N PRO A 369 -1.50 -22.95 -5.43
CA PRO A 369 -1.17 -23.32 -4.06
C PRO A 369 -0.43 -24.66 -3.92
N LYS A 370 -0.35 -25.46 -4.98
CA LYS A 370 0.28 -26.78 -4.92
C LYS A 370 1.79 -26.73 -5.15
N GLU A 371 2.25 -25.82 -6.02
CA GLU A 371 3.64 -25.70 -6.40
C GLU A 371 3.96 -24.29 -6.90
N PHE A 372 5.20 -23.87 -6.78
CA PHE A 372 5.70 -22.69 -7.45
C PHE A 372 5.92 -22.97 -8.93
N LYS A 373 5.37 -22.12 -9.81
CA LYS A 373 5.57 -22.21 -11.25
C LYS A 373 5.89 -20.83 -11.82
N GLU A 374 7.17 -20.59 -12.11
CA GLU A 374 7.59 -19.39 -12.81
C GLU A 374 7.05 -19.35 -14.24
N ILE A 375 6.60 -18.16 -14.67
CA ILE A 375 6.11 -17.90 -16.02
C ILE A 375 7.13 -17.06 -16.80
N GLY A 376 7.84 -16.17 -16.11
CA GLY A 376 8.89 -15.36 -16.71
C GLY A 376 9.50 -14.38 -15.72
N GLN A 377 10.69 -13.90 -16.07
CA GLN A 377 11.45 -12.94 -15.29
C GLN A 377 12.16 -11.94 -16.21
N THR A 378 12.26 -10.67 -15.79
CA THR A 378 13.05 -9.64 -16.47
C THR A 378 13.53 -8.58 -15.50
N GLN A 379 14.71 -8.00 -15.77
CA GLN A 379 15.25 -6.89 -15.00
C GLN A 379 14.67 -5.57 -15.52
N VAL A 380 14.13 -4.72 -14.64
CA VAL A 380 13.46 -3.48 -15.05
C VAL A 380 14.00 -2.22 -14.38
N CYS A 381 14.60 -2.33 -13.20
CA CYS A 381 15.15 -1.18 -12.49
C CYS A 381 16.33 -1.60 -11.60
N GLY A 382 16.87 -0.67 -10.82
CA GLY A 382 17.82 -0.95 -9.75
C GLY A 382 17.16 -1.39 -8.45
N VAL A 383 17.82 -1.11 -7.34
CA VAL A 383 17.31 -1.45 -6.00
C VAL A 383 15.98 -0.77 -5.74
N ASN A 384 15.00 -1.52 -5.24
CA ASN A 384 13.62 -1.06 -5.07
C ASN A 384 13.04 -1.43 -3.69
N TRP A 385 12.21 -0.52 -3.14
CA TRP A 385 11.43 -0.72 -1.92
C TRP A 385 10.01 -0.12 -2.03
N CYS A 386 9.50 0.05 -3.23
CA CYS A 386 8.17 0.61 -3.48
C CYS A 386 7.27 -0.43 -4.15
N ASN A 387 5.96 -0.38 -3.86
CA ASN A 387 5.01 -1.15 -4.63
C ASN A 387 4.85 -0.51 -6.02
N PRO A 388 4.83 -1.29 -7.09
CA PRO A 388 4.47 -0.77 -8.40
C PRO A 388 2.96 -0.53 -8.49
N ALA A 389 2.54 0.36 -9.41
CA ALA A 389 1.16 0.52 -9.84
C ALA A 389 0.97 -0.13 -11.21
N TYR A 390 -0.19 -0.76 -11.43
CA TYR A 390 -0.50 -1.42 -12.69
C TYR A 390 -1.81 -0.90 -13.28
N ALA A 391 -1.75 -0.39 -14.50
CA ALA A 391 -2.91 0.14 -15.20
C ALA A 391 -2.78 -0.06 -16.72
N ASP A 392 -3.73 -0.75 -17.33
CA ASP A 392 -3.83 -0.98 -18.78
C ASP A 392 -2.58 -1.57 -19.45
N GLY A 393 -2.00 -2.60 -18.83
CA GLY A 393 -0.79 -3.25 -19.34
C GLY A 393 0.50 -2.46 -19.07
N ARG A 394 0.40 -1.30 -18.42
CA ARG A 394 1.55 -0.48 -18.02
C ARG A 394 1.87 -0.64 -16.55
N LEU A 395 3.16 -0.66 -16.25
CA LEU A 395 3.69 -0.68 -14.89
C LEU A 395 4.36 0.66 -14.59
N TYR A 396 3.94 1.28 -13.50
CA TYR A 396 4.54 2.50 -12.97
C TYR A 396 5.32 2.13 -11.73
N LEU A 397 6.60 2.37 -11.71
CA LEU A 397 7.46 2.01 -10.59
C LEU A 397 8.51 3.07 -10.32
N ARG A 398 8.99 3.08 -9.09
CA ARG A 398 10.09 3.91 -8.65
C ARG A 398 11.23 3.01 -8.20
N ASP A 399 12.46 3.30 -8.63
CA ASP A 399 13.66 2.70 -8.06
C ASP A 399 14.28 3.59 -6.98
N GLY A 400 15.29 3.07 -6.32
CA GLY A 400 15.97 3.73 -5.21
C GLY A 400 15.34 3.42 -3.85
N ASN A 401 16.21 3.05 -2.89
CA ASN A 401 15.80 2.76 -1.51
C ASN A 401 16.53 3.60 -0.45
N LYS A 402 17.51 4.41 -0.84
CA LYS A 402 18.34 5.22 0.08
C LYS A 402 18.58 6.65 -0.39
N GLY A 403 17.81 7.16 -1.33
CA GLY A 403 18.02 8.50 -1.86
C GLY A 403 17.21 8.74 -3.12
N PRO A 404 17.61 9.74 -3.90
CA PRO A 404 17.03 9.98 -5.21
C PRO A 404 17.14 8.76 -6.12
N GLY A 405 16.12 8.56 -6.96
CA GLY A 405 16.02 7.47 -7.90
C GLY A 405 15.36 7.91 -9.20
N GLU A 406 14.70 6.99 -9.85
CA GLU A 406 13.94 7.23 -11.09
C GLU A 406 12.50 6.75 -10.92
N LEU A 407 11.58 7.51 -11.48
CA LEU A 407 10.18 7.08 -11.69
C LEU A 407 10.02 6.74 -13.16
N MET A 408 9.42 5.61 -13.46
CA MET A 408 9.29 5.14 -14.84
C MET A 408 7.94 4.50 -15.12
N CYS A 409 7.52 4.61 -16.37
CA CYS A 409 6.39 3.89 -16.95
C CYS A 409 6.92 2.88 -17.95
N LEU A 410 6.58 1.61 -17.72
CA LEU A 410 6.95 0.49 -18.59
C LEU A 410 5.69 -0.08 -19.25
N ASP A 411 5.77 -0.38 -20.53
CA ASP A 411 4.74 -1.14 -21.24
C ASP A 411 5.07 -2.63 -21.13
N LEU A 412 4.18 -3.38 -20.48
CA LEU A 412 4.28 -4.83 -20.31
C LEU A 412 3.41 -5.60 -21.32
N SER A 413 2.65 -4.90 -22.17
CA SER A 413 1.71 -5.52 -23.09
C SER A 413 2.39 -6.30 -24.23
N GLY A 414 3.65 -5.98 -24.51
CA GLY A 414 4.44 -6.64 -25.55
C GLY A 414 4.08 -6.23 -26.97
N GLU A 415 3.40 -5.07 -27.15
CA GLU A 415 3.03 -4.47 -28.43
C GLU A 415 4.02 -3.37 -28.87
#